data_ed39395e8d9b1eb1f01dd41cd0522a7e
#
_entry.id   ed39395e8d9b1eb1f01dd41cd0522a7e
#
_cell.length_a   1.000
_cell.length_b   1.000
_cell.length_c   1.000
_cell.angle_alpha   90.00
_cell.angle_beta   90.00
_cell.angle_gamma   90.00
#
_symmetry.space_group_name_H-M   'P 1'
#
loop_
_entity.id
_entity.type
_entity.pdbx_description
1 polymer ?
#
loop_
_entity_poly.entity_id
_entity_poly.type
_entity_poly.pdbx_seq_one_letter_code
_entity_poly.pdbx_strand_id
1 'polypeptide(L)'
;MAEKENLQLAEQMIAAVNARDLDRYLQCIDATYVGESELAPGPVLGPGGARQMLDMLLKAFPDLRIEVEQMLASGNCVVTRARLAGTHKGNYAGVAPTNKSVTWRGCNVIEIRNGKAIRSRVYADNVSLLQQLGAISIPRATAAG
;
A
#
# COMPACT_ATOMS: atom_id res chain seq x y z
N MET A 1 -14.88 20.85 -0.54
CA MET A 1 -16.09 20.10 -0.81
C MET A 1 -15.74 18.63 -0.76
N ALA A 2 -16.45 17.76 -1.46
CA ALA A 2 -16.21 16.30 -1.39
C ALA A 2 -14.76 15.90 -1.69
N GLU A 3 -14.13 16.52 -2.68
CA GLU A 3 -12.74 16.20 -3.02
C GLU A 3 -11.76 16.53 -1.89
N LYS A 4 -11.95 17.66 -1.22
CA LYS A 4 -11.12 18.02 -0.06
C LYS A 4 -11.27 17.03 1.08
N GLU A 5 -12.50 16.63 1.38
CA GLU A 5 -12.80 15.66 2.42
C GLU A 5 -12.21 14.28 2.06
N ASN A 6 -12.28 13.91 0.79
CA ASN A 6 -11.70 12.66 0.29
C ASN A 6 -10.19 12.65 0.40
N LEU A 7 -9.51 13.78 0.10
CA LEU A 7 -8.07 13.92 0.32
C LEU A 7 -7.73 13.74 1.80
N GLN A 8 -8.50 14.35 2.70
CA GLN A 8 -8.29 14.23 4.14
C GLN A 8 -8.44 12.78 4.61
N LEU A 9 -9.43 12.05 4.07
CA LEU A 9 -9.62 10.65 4.40
C LEU A 9 -8.40 9.81 3.97
N ALA A 10 -7.91 10.02 2.75
CA ALA A 10 -6.74 9.31 2.26
C ALA A 10 -5.49 9.61 3.10
N GLU A 11 -5.31 10.87 3.51
CA GLU A 11 -4.23 11.27 4.41
C GLU A 11 -4.34 10.58 5.76
N GLN A 12 -5.56 10.49 6.31
CA GLN A 12 -5.80 9.79 7.59
C GLN A 12 -5.46 8.31 7.49
N MET A 13 -5.80 7.66 6.38
CA MET A 13 -5.48 6.25 6.18
C MET A 13 -3.97 6.01 6.22
N ILE A 14 -3.21 6.84 5.54
CA ILE A 14 -1.74 6.74 5.52
C ILE A 14 -1.15 7.04 6.90
N ALA A 15 -1.63 8.09 7.55
CA ALA A 15 -1.18 8.45 8.89
C ALA A 15 -1.45 7.31 9.89
N ALA A 16 -2.59 6.64 9.77
CA ALA A 16 -2.94 5.50 10.63
C ALA A 16 -1.97 4.33 10.42
N VAL A 17 -1.62 4.01 9.18
CA VAL A 17 -0.63 2.96 8.89
C VAL A 17 0.73 3.32 9.49
N ASN A 18 1.20 4.55 9.28
CA ASN A 18 2.47 5.01 9.84
C ASN A 18 2.48 4.99 11.38
N ALA A 19 1.34 5.24 11.99
CA ALA A 19 1.19 5.20 13.46
C ALA A 19 0.92 3.79 14.00
N ARG A 20 0.75 2.78 13.13
CA ARG A 20 0.35 1.43 13.52
C ARG A 20 -1.03 1.37 14.19
N ASP A 21 -1.87 2.35 13.88
CA ASP A 21 -3.23 2.45 14.43
C ASP A 21 -4.22 1.78 13.47
N LEU A 22 -4.31 0.45 13.57
CA LEU A 22 -5.18 -0.34 12.70
C LEU A 22 -6.65 0.00 12.90
N ASP A 23 -7.07 0.28 14.13
CA ASP A 23 -8.47 0.61 14.40
C ASP A 23 -8.88 1.89 13.68
N ARG A 24 -8.02 2.91 13.72
CA ARG A 24 -8.23 4.16 13.00
C ARG A 24 -8.29 3.95 11.49
N TYR A 25 -7.40 3.14 10.96
CA TYR A 25 -7.42 2.78 9.54
C TYR A 25 -8.74 2.11 9.15
N LEU A 26 -9.20 1.15 9.96
CA LEU A 26 -10.42 0.40 9.67
C LEU A 26 -11.68 1.27 9.76
N GLN A 27 -11.66 2.34 10.55
CA GLN A 27 -12.76 3.31 10.58
C GLN A 27 -12.94 4.03 9.23
N CYS A 28 -11.90 4.08 8.42
CA CYS A 28 -11.94 4.67 7.08
C CYS A 28 -12.46 3.69 6.02
N ILE A 29 -12.66 2.43 6.35
CA ILE A 29 -13.01 1.36 5.41
C ILE A 29 -14.51 1.05 5.50
N ASP A 30 -15.18 1.07 4.36
CA ASP A 30 -16.58 0.69 4.27
C ASP A 30 -16.76 -0.83 4.42
N ALA A 31 -17.95 -1.24 4.91
CA ALA A 31 -18.27 -2.67 5.05
C ALA A 31 -18.22 -3.41 3.70
N THR A 32 -18.46 -2.72 2.60
CA THR A 32 -18.47 -3.29 1.24
C THR A 32 -17.12 -3.16 0.52
N TYR A 33 -16.06 -2.75 1.24
CA TYR A 33 -14.75 -2.48 0.66
C TYR A 33 -14.18 -3.66 -0.12
N VAL A 34 -13.58 -3.35 -1.28
CA VAL A 34 -12.82 -4.30 -2.09
C VAL A 34 -11.45 -3.71 -2.38
N GLY A 35 -10.40 -4.39 -1.97
CA GLY A 35 -9.02 -4.03 -2.28
C GLY A 35 -8.40 -4.98 -3.30
N GLU A 36 -7.63 -4.43 -4.22
CA GLU A 36 -6.92 -5.18 -5.25
C GLU A 36 -5.45 -4.79 -5.26
N SER A 37 -4.58 -5.78 -5.40
CA SER A 37 -3.13 -5.60 -5.49
C SER A 37 -2.54 -6.72 -6.34
N GLU A 38 -1.48 -6.40 -7.08
CA GLU A 38 -0.82 -7.37 -7.98
C GLU A 38 -0.24 -8.58 -7.26
N LEU A 39 0.21 -8.41 -6.02
CA LEU A 39 0.80 -9.51 -5.24
C LEU A 39 -0.20 -10.24 -4.35
N ALA A 40 -1.44 -9.78 -4.30
CA ALA A 40 -2.47 -10.46 -3.52
C ALA A 40 -3.01 -11.66 -4.29
N PRO A 41 -3.27 -12.80 -3.64
CA PRO A 41 -3.81 -13.98 -4.32
C PRO A 41 -5.25 -13.81 -4.79
N GLY A 42 -5.90 -12.74 -4.36
CA GLY A 42 -7.28 -12.41 -4.74
C GLY A 42 -7.70 -11.09 -4.13
N PRO A 43 -8.94 -10.65 -4.34
CA PRO A 43 -9.43 -9.40 -3.78
C PRO A 43 -9.51 -9.47 -2.25
N VAL A 44 -9.21 -8.34 -1.62
CA VAL A 44 -9.31 -8.13 -0.17
C VAL A 44 -10.71 -7.62 0.11
N LEU A 45 -11.48 -8.34 0.94
CA LEU A 45 -12.89 -8.03 1.15
C LEU A 45 -13.14 -7.47 2.56
N GLY A 46 -13.77 -6.29 2.59
CA GLY A 46 -14.25 -5.65 3.80
C GLY A 46 -13.16 -5.23 4.80
N PRO A 47 -13.57 -4.71 5.96
CA PRO A 47 -12.63 -4.33 7.02
C PRO A 47 -11.78 -5.51 7.52
N GLY A 48 -12.35 -6.70 7.61
CA GLY A 48 -11.61 -7.90 8.03
C GLY A 48 -10.47 -8.24 7.09
N GLY A 49 -10.72 -8.20 5.78
CA GLY A 49 -9.69 -8.43 4.77
C GLY A 49 -8.63 -7.33 4.77
N ALA A 50 -9.04 -6.07 4.92
CA ALA A 50 -8.12 -4.95 5.01
C ALA A 50 -7.20 -5.07 6.23
N ARG A 51 -7.74 -5.46 7.38
CA ARG A 51 -6.96 -5.71 8.59
C ARG A 51 -5.93 -6.80 8.38
N GLN A 52 -6.35 -7.92 7.81
CA GLN A 52 -5.49 -9.06 7.55
C GLN A 52 -4.32 -8.67 6.62
N MET A 53 -4.61 -7.92 5.57
CA MET A 53 -3.59 -7.46 4.63
C MET A 53 -2.58 -6.54 5.31
N LEU A 54 -3.04 -5.58 6.13
CA LEU A 54 -2.15 -4.69 6.87
C LEU A 54 -1.31 -5.43 7.91
N ASP A 55 -1.90 -6.39 8.61
CA ASP A 55 -1.17 -7.23 9.57
C ASP A 55 -0.01 -7.95 8.86
N MET A 56 -0.28 -8.52 7.69
CA MET A 56 0.75 -9.21 6.91
C MET A 56 1.87 -8.24 6.48
N LEU A 57 1.48 -7.07 5.98
CA LEU A 57 2.44 -6.06 5.53
C LEU A 57 3.32 -5.56 6.68
N LEU A 58 2.72 -5.27 7.83
CA LEU A 58 3.43 -4.77 9.00
C LEU A 58 4.26 -5.85 9.71
N LYS A 59 3.91 -7.13 9.55
CA LYS A 59 4.77 -8.24 9.99
C LYS A 59 5.97 -8.39 9.07
N ALA A 60 5.77 -8.22 7.77
CA ALA A 60 6.87 -8.28 6.81
C ALA A 60 7.84 -7.10 6.98
N PHE A 61 7.30 -5.91 7.22
CA PHE A 61 8.07 -4.67 7.39
C PHE A 61 7.60 -3.94 8.66
N PRO A 62 8.06 -4.35 9.86
CA PRO A 62 7.59 -3.76 11.12
C PRO A 62 7.86 -2.26 11.24
N ASP A 63 8.89 -1.77 10.58
CA ASP A 63 9.28 -0.36 10.55
C ASP A 63 8.79 0.35 9.29
N LEU A 64 7.77 -0.19 8.60
CA LEU A 64 7.23 0.38 7.38
C LEU A 64 6.90 1.86 7.56
N ARG A 65 7.35 2.67 6.62
CA ARG A 65 7.03 4.08 6.53
C ARG A 65 6.54 4.41 5.13
N ILE A 66 5.40 5.08 5.07
CA ILE A 66 4.81 5.56 3.82
C ILE A 66 4.97 7.07 3.75
N GLU A 67 5.66 7.54 2.72
CA GLU A 67 5.85 8.96 2.46
C GLU A 67 5.10 9.34 1.19
N VAL A 68 4.13 10.24 1.31
CA VAL A 68 3.33 10.70 0.17
C VAL A 68 4.17 11.64 -0.68
N GLU A 69 4.32 11.32 -1.96
CA GLU A 69 4.98 12.18 -2.93
C GLU A 69 3.98 13.07 -3.66
N GLN A 70 2.77 12.56 -3.91
CA GLN A 70 1.72 13.30 -4.61
C GLN A 70 0.36 12.70 -4.29
N MET A 71 -0.64 13.54 -4.10
CA MET A 71 -2.00 13.11 -3.87
C MET A 71 -2.95 14.01 -4.66
N LEU A 72 -3.83 13.38 -5.44
CA LEU A 72 -4.78 14.07 -6.31
C LEU A 72 -6.18 13.52 -6.06
N ALA A 73 -7.17 14.40 -6.11
CA ALA A 73 -8.57 13.99 -6.06
C ALA A 73 -9.28 14.37 -7.35
N SER A 74 -10.15 13.50 -7.82
CA SER A 74 -11.04 13.77 -8.95
C SER A 74 -12.36 13.04 -8.68
N GLY A 75 -13.44 13.80 -8.50
CA GLY A 75 -14.73 13.24 -8.12
C GLY A 75 -14.63 12.46 -6.81
N ASN A 76 -15.03 11.20 -6.83
CA ASN A 76 -14.99 10.32 -5.67
C ASN A 76 -13.69 9.50 -5.57
N CYS A 77 -12.71 9.78 -6.42
CA CYS A 77 -11.43 9.06 -6.43
C CYS A 77 -10.30 9.91 -5.88
N VAL A 78 -9.40 9.26 -5.13
CA VAL A 78 -8.12 9.85 -4.72
C VAL A 78 -7.00 8.96 -5.24
N VAL A 79 -6.04 9.58 -5.92
CA VAL A 79 -4.83 8.91 -6.40
C VAL A 79 -3.67 9.37 -5.52
N THR A 80 -2.96 8.41 -4.92
CA THR A 80 -1.82 8.69 -4.05
C THR A 80 -0.59 8.01 -4.61
N ARG A 81 0.44 8.80 -4.89
CA ARG A 81 1.76 8.28 -5.24
C ARG A 81 2.65 8.42 -4.02
N ALA A 82 3.27 7.32 -3.61
CA ALA A 82 4.01 7.26 -2.37
C ALA A 82 5.30 6.45 -2.50
N ARG A 83 6.24 6.76 -1.61
CA ARG A 83 7.43 5.97 -1.38
C ARG A 83 7.22 5.17 -0.11
N LEU A 84 7.53 3.88 -0.17
CA LEU A 84 7.49 2.99 0.97
C LEU A 84 8.92 2.55 1.31
N ALA A 85 9.22 2.47 2.59
CA ALA A 85 10.52 2.03 3.08
C ALA A 85 10.33 1.14 4.29
N GLY A 86 11.17 0.14 4.43
CA GLY A 86 11.13 -0.76 5.58
C GLY A 86 12.26 -1.78 5.55
N THR A 87 12.36 -2.52 6.65
CA THR A 87 13.30 -3.63 6.78
C THR A 87 12.54 -4.95 6.73
N HIS A 88 12.96 -5.84 5.84
CA HIS A 88 12.28 -7.12 5.58
C HIS A 88 12.56 -8.11 6.71
N LYS A 89 11.64 -8.22 7.64
CA LYS A 89 11.77 -9.05 8.85
C LYS A 89 10.74 -10.18 8.94
N GLY A 90 9.79 -10.23 8.04
CA GLY A 90 8.78 -11.28 7.98
C GLY A 90 8.55 -11.74 6.55
N ASN A 91 7.88 -12.88 6.38
CA ASN A 91 7.57 -13.39 5.05
C ASN A 91 6.79 -12.38 4.23
N TYR A 92 7.20 -12.15 2.99
CA TYR A 92 6.50 -11.29 2.04
C TYR A 92 6.48 -11.94 0.67
N ALA A 93 5.28 -12.14 0.14
CA ALA A 93 5.07 -12.76 -1.18
C ALA A 93 5.84 -14.09 -1.35
N GLY A 94 5.91 -14.88 -0.28
CA GLY A 94 6.63 -16.15 -0.29
C GLY A 94 8.14 -16.03 -0.07
N VAL A 95 8.67 -14.81 0.11
CA VAL A 95 10.09 -14.58 0.36
C VAL A 95 10.35 -14.58 1.86
N ALA A 96 11.20 -15.48 2.34
CA ALA A 96 11.61 -15.55 3.74
C ALA A 96 12.37 -14.28 4.15
N PRO A 97 12.35 -13.89 5.44
CA PRO A 97 13.00 -12.68 5.92
C PRO A 97 14.47 -12.57 5.50
N THR A 98 14.84 -11.44 4.93
CA THR A 98 16.22 -11.17 4.45
C THR A 98 16.98 -10.18 5.34
N ASN A 99 16.29 -9.47 6.23
CA ASN A 99 16.83 -8.36 7.05
C ASN A 99 17.36 -7.20 6.20
N LYS A 100 16.99 -7.13 4.93
CA LYS A 100 17.41 -6.03 4.06
C LYS A 100 16.52 -4.80 4.24
N SER A 101 17.14 -3.63 4.21
CA SER A 101 16.42 -2.37 4.11
C SER A 101 16.08 -2.12 2.65
N VAL A 102 14.80 -1.86 2.38
CA VAL A 102 14.30 -1.70 1.01
C VAL A 102 13.44 -0.45 0.91
N THR A 103 13.40 0.10 -0.29
CA THR A 103 12.57 1.25 -0.63
C THR A 103 11.92 0.98 -1.98
N TRP A 104 10.63 1.22 -2.08
CA TRP A 104 9.91 1.06 -3.35
C TRP A 104 8.81 2.12 -3.47
N ARG A 105 8.27 2.28 -4.65
CA ARG A 105 7.17 3.21 -4.90
C ARG A 105 5.89 2.47 -5.19
N GLY A 106 4.78 3.09 -4.80
CA GLY A 106 3.45 2.59 -5.08
C GLY A 106 2.51 3.71 -5.43
N CYS A 107 1.47 3.35 -6.16
CA CYS A 107 0.37 4.24 -6.50
C CYS A 107 -0.93 3.54 -6.09
N ASN A 108 -1.79 4.24 -5.38
CA ASN A 108 -3.06 3.72 -4.93
C ASN A 108 -4.19 4.58 -5.48
N VAL A 109 -5.20 3.94 -6.07
CA VAL A 109 -6.41 4.60 -6.52
C VAL A 109 -7.53 4.17 -5.59
N ILE A 110 -8.04 5.11 -4.80
CA ILE A 110 -9.08 4.86 -3.80
C ILE A 110 -10.38 5.49 -4.26
N GLU A 111 -11.46 4.72 -4.26
CA GLU A 111 -12.82 5.23 -4.43
C GLU A 111 -13.45 5.42 -3.06
N ILE A 112 -14.07 6.59 -2.86
CA ILE A 112 -14.63 6.97 -1.57
C ILE A 112 -16.11 7.30 -1.75
N ARG A 113 -16.93 6.81 -0.81
CA ARG A 113 -18.36 7.10 -0.77
C ARG A 113 -18.77 7.30 0.68
N ASN A 114 -19.51 8.39 0.94
CA ASN A 114 -19.99 8.72 2.27
C ASN A 114 -18.89 8.72 3.34
N GLY A 115 -17.73 9.27 3.00
CA GLY A 115 -16.60 9.41 3.93
C GLY A 115 -15.86 8.11 4.24
N LYS A 116 -16.04 7.05 3.44
CA LYS A 116 -15.33 5.78 3.61
C LYS A 116 -14.84 5.23 2.29
N ALA A 117 -13.71 4.52 2.36
CA ALA A 117 -13.15 3.86 1.20
C ALA A 117 -13.99 2.63 0.84
N ILE A 118 -14.46 2.57 -0.40
CA ILE A 118 -15.24 1.43 -0.92
C ILE A 118 -14.41 0.55 -1.85
N ARG A 119 -13.34 1.08 -2.41
CA ARG A 119 -12.45 0.34 -3.30
C ARG A 119 -11.04 0.92 -3.27
N SER A 120 -10.07 0.05 -3.39
CA SER A 120 -8.67 0.44 -3.49
C SER A 120 -7.99 -0.45 -4.53
N ARG A 121 -7.21 0.17 -5.42
CA ARG A 121 -6.35 -0.54 -6.37
C ARG A 121 -4.92 -0.06 -6.18
N VAL A 122 -4.05 -0.97 -5.77
CA VAL A 122 -2.65 -0.67 -5.51
C VAL A 122 -1.79 -1.16 -6.66
N TYR A 123 -1.02 -0.25 -7.23
CA TYR A 123 -0.02 -0.54 -8.26
C TYR A 123 1.34 -0.19 -7.68
N ALA A 124 2.07 -1.19 -7.25
CA ALA A 124 3.37 -0.99 -6.64
C ALA A 124 4.49 -1.51 -7.55
N ASP A 125 5.68 -0.94 -7.41
CA ASP A 125 6.87 -1.42 -8.09
C ASP A 125 7.39 -2.69 -7.40
N ASN A 126 6.65 -3.78 -7.58
CA ASN A 126 6.96 -5.07 -6.99
C ASN A 126 8.23 -5.67 -7.59
N VAL A 127 8.55 -5.34 -8.82
CA VAL A 127 9.77 -5.80 -9.49
C VAL A 127 10.99 -5.26 -8.76
N SER A 128 11.03 -3.95 -8.50
CA SER A 128 12.12 -3.34 -7.73
C SER A 128 12.21 -3.93 -6.32
N LEU A 129 11.07 -4.09 -5.64
CA LEU A 129 11.05 -4.66 -4.29
C LEU A 129 11.62 -6.08 -4.27
N LEU A 130 11.12 -6.95 -5.13
CA LEU A 130 11.57 -8.35 -5.18
C LEU A 130 13.04 -8.47 -5.60
N GLN A 131 13.51 -7.58 -6.47
CA GLN A 131 14.92 -7.52 -6.86
C GLN A 131 15.80 -7.14 -5.66
N GLN A 132 15.40 -6.12 -4.90
CA GLN A 132 16.13 -5.70 -3.69
C GLN A 132 16.19 -6.82 -2.65
N LEU A 133 15.12 -7.63 -2.55
CA LEU A 133 15.08 -8.77 -1.65
C LEU A 133 15.91 -9.98 -2.16
N GLY A 134 16.39 -9.91 -3.40
CA GLY A 134 17.15 -11.00 -4.01
C GLY A 134 16.27 -12.13 -4.52
N ALA A 135 14.94 -11.95 -4.59
CA ALA A 135 14.01 -12.97 -5.03
C ALA A 135 13.95 -13.13 -6.55
N ILE A 136 14.26 -12.07 -7.28
CA ILE A 136 14.28 -12.07 -8.75
C ILE A 136 15.49 -11.29 -9.27
N SER A 137 15.87 -11.60 -10.51
CA SER A 137 16.88 -10.86 -11.26
C SER A 137 16.23 -10.25 -12.48
N ILE A 138 16.59 -9.02 -12.81
CA ILE A 138 16.12 -8.36 -14.01
C ILE A 138 17.31 -8.17 -14.95
N PRO A 139 17.18 -8.57 -16.23
CA PRO A 139 18.21 -8.23 -17.22
C PRO A 139 18.35 -6.71 -17.30
N ARG A 140 19.58 -6.23 -17.15
CA ARG A 140 19.88 -4.81 -17.38
C ARG A 140 20.24 -4.62 -18.83
N ALA A 141 19.68 -3.56 -19.44
CA ALA A 141 20.21 -3.11 -20.72
C ALA A 141 21.65 -2.67 -20.48
N THR A 142 22.57 -3.32 -21.16
CA THR A 142 23.95 -2.86 -21.17
C THR A 142 24.00 -1.51 -21.88
N ALA A 143 24.71 -0.54 -21.30
CA ALA A 143 24.98 0.66 -22.03
C ALA A 143 25.60 0.28 -23.36
N ALA A 144 24.95 0.63 -24.48
CA ALA A 144 25.50 0.38 -25.80
C ALA A 144 26.86 1.09 -25.86
N GLY A 145 27.90 0.30 -25.86
CA GLY A 145 29.24 0.81 -26.05
C GLY A 145 29.38 1.45 -27.40
#